data_d704e13522c74e7408e652b6c217398d
#
_entry.id   d704e13522c74e7408e652b6c217398d
#
_cell.length_a   1.000
_cell.length_b   1.000
_cell.length_c   1.000
_cell.angle_alpha   90.00
_cell.angle_beta   90.00
_cell.angle_gamma   90.00
#
_symmetry.space_group_name_H-M   'P 1'
#
loop_
_entity.id
_entity.type
_entity.pdbx_description
1 polymer ?
#
loop_
_entity_poly.entity_id
_entity_poly.type
_entity_poly.pdbx_seq_one_letter_code
_entity_poly.pdbx_strand_id
1 'polypeptide(L)'
;MSHQYKGLICIPNSGEGKVLLTAILSSILEYIVGFILLYAYKREGSKVALFFGTSVLLYAVAHTIGGTLLSTIKSQYNYDVTKFVNDPNYKAFESLRNFLVGAFMGLALLGISELLQVTGQSSRAKWVRLYAVAGLIAFLALRLYCVWGVSNVKHPFFSLAQWVYLIPGSLIIAIVGLTLYKMGGTQGTLLIALSFLIYAVILPLYAAWKGTQLLNVWYGLRMISDLLLLLGVLRL
;
A
#
# COMPACT_ATOMS: atom_id res chain seq x y z
N MET A 1 9.32 46.88 -6.23
CA MET A 1 9.24 45.44 -6.60
C MET A 1 9.72 44.65 -5.40
N SER A 2 8.83 44.26 -4.53
CA SER A 2 9.13 43.48 -3.33
C SER A 2 8.41 42.14 -3.46
N HIS A 3 9.09 41.12 -3.97
CA HIS A 3 8.62 39.73 -3.88
C HIS A 3 8.79 39.24 -2.45
N GLN A 4 7.72 39.33 -1.67
CA GLN A 4 7.62 38.63 -0.40
C GLN A 4 7.57 37.12 -0.68
N TYR A 5 8.64 36.42 -0.34
CA TYR A 5 8.60 34.98 -0.08
C TYR A 5 7.72 34.76 1.16
N LYS A 6 6.43 34.53 0.95
CA LYS A 6 5.58 33.93 1.98
C LYS A 6 5.98 32.49 2.13
N GLY A 7 6.76 32.22 3.18
CA GLY A 7 7.22 30.91 3.57
C GLY A 7 6.04 29.92 3.71
N LEU A 8 6.26 28.80 3.14
CA LEU A 8 5.41 27.61 3.13
C LEU A 8 5.24 27.06 4.55
N ILE A 9 4.20 27.41 5.21
CA ILE A 9 3.41 26.50 6.05
C ILE A 9 2.00 27.09 6.01
N CYS A 10 1.23 26.79 4.95
CA CYS A 10 -0.20 26.85 5.08
C CYS A 10 -0.59 25.76 6.07
N ILE A 11 -0.90 26.15 7.30
CA ILE A 11 -1.59 25.27 8.25
C ILE A 11 -2.98 25.04 7.62
N PRO A 12 -3.29 23.81 7.15
CA PRO A 12 -4.57 23.54 6.54
C PRO A 12 -5.67 23.76 7.60
N ASN A 13 -6.85 24.16 7.16
CA ASN A 13 -8.05 24.15 7.98
C ASN A 13 -8.13 22.87 8.81
N SER A 14 -8.64 22.93 10.04
CA SER A 14 -8.54 21.89 11.09
C SER A 14 -8.80 20.43 10.66
N GLY A 15 -9.47 20.21 9.52
CA GLY A 15 -9.68 18.89 8.93
C GLY A 15 -8.49 18.34 8.13
N GLU A 16 -7.78 19.18 7.37
CA GLU A 16 -6.64 18.75 6.54
C GLU A 16 -5.39 18.42 7.37
N GLY A 17 -5.20 19.13 8.50
CA GLY A 17 -4.11 18.84 9.43
C GLY A 17 -4.21 17.45 10.06
N LYS A 18 -5.42 16.98 10.36
CA LYS A 18 -5.67 15.62 10.90
C LYS A 18 -5.37 14.54 9.87
N VAL A 19 -5.75 14.75 8.61
CA VAL A 19 -5.47 13.83 7.50
C VAL A 19 -3.96 13.68 7.28
N LEU A 20 -3.22 14.79 7.30
CA LEU A 20 -1.77 14.77 7.13
C LEU A 20 -1.09 14.02 8.28
N LEU A 21 -1.49 14.26 9.52
CA LEU A 21 -0.93 13.59 10.69
C LEU A 21 -1.15 12.07 10.64
N THR A 22 -2.36 11.61 10.33
CA THR A 22 -2.64 10.17 10.21
C THR A 22 -1.86 9.52 9.08
N ALA A 23 -1.69 10.19 7.95
CA ALA A 23 -0.88 9.68 6.83
C ALA A 23 0.61 9.54 7.21
N ILE A 24 1.17 10.50 7.94
CA ILE A 24 2.55 10.45 8.44
C ILE A 24 2.71 9.30 9.44
N LEU A 25 1.79 9.18 10.41
CA LEU A 25 1.83 8.11 11.42
C LEU A 25 1.74 6.73 10.78
N SER A 26 0.84 6.51 9.81
CA SER A 26 0.78 5.27 9.05
C SER A 26 2.11 4.94 8.38
N SER A 27 2.72 5.90 7.69
CA SER A 27 4.02 5.66 7.05
C SER A 27 5.12 5.30 8.05
N ILE A 28 5.16 5.96 9.22
CA ILE A 28 6.11 5.63 10.29
C ILE A 28 5.89 4.19 10.79
N LEU A 29 4.64 3.79 11.04
CA LEU A 29 4.30 2.42 11.45
C LEU A 29 4.76 1.39 10.41
N GLU A 30 4.53 1.65 9.13
CA GLU A 30 4.97 0.78 8.04
C GLU A 30 6.50 0.64 8.02
N TYR A 31 7.29 1.72 8.19
CA TYR A 31 8.74 1.61 8.30
C TYR A 31 9.17 0.77 9.50
N ILE A 32 8.56 0.97 10.67
CA ILE A 32 8.87 0.21 11.88
C ILE A 32 8.61 -1.28 11.65
N VAL A 33 7.43 -1.63 11.12
CA VAL A 33 7.06 -3.03 10.81
C VAL A 33 8.06 -3.66 9.84
N GLY A 34 8.38 -2.96 8.76
CA GLY A 34 9.32 -3.45 7.76
C GLY A 34 10.70 -3.73 8.35
N PHE A 35 11.23 -2.82 9.16
CA PHE A 35 12.53 -3.02 9.82
C PHE A 35 12.51 -4.15 10.86
N ILE A 36 11.45 -4.30 11.66
CA ILE A 36 11.31 -5.42 12.60
C ILE A 36 11.36 -6.76 11.86
N LEU A 37 10.62 -6.88 10.74
CA LEU A 37 10.60 -8.10 9.95
C LEU A 37 11.95 -8.40 9.29
N LEU A 38 12.65 -7.38 8.76
CA LEU A 38 14.00 -7.57 8.21
C LEU A 38 15.02 -7.93 9.29
N TYR A 39 14.87 -7.40 10.50
CA TYR A 39 15.69 -7.81 11.64
C TYR A 39 15.41 -9.28 12.03
N ALA A 40 14.15 -9.69 12.07
CA ALA A 40 13.77 -11.09 12.28
C ALA A 40 14.36 -12.01 11.20
N TYR A 41 14.32 -11.59 9.93
CA TYR A 41 14.99 -12.32 8.84
C TYR A 41 16.49 -12.47 9.09
N LYS A 42 17.18 -11.40 9.47
CA LYS A 42 18.63 -11.44 9.77
C LYS A 42 18.95 -12.42 10.91
N ARG A 43 18.08 -12.53 11.90
CA ARG A 43 18.27 -13.41 13.07
C ARG A 43 17.92 -14.86 12.77
N GLU A 44 16.86 -15.12 12.03
CA GLU A 44 16.23 -16.44 11.90
C GLU A 44 16.34 -17.05 10.49
N GLY A 45 16.76 -16.27 9.49
CA GLY A 45 16.85 -16.70 8.10
C GLY A 45 15.50 -16.93 7.41
N SER A 46 14.38 -16.47 8.01
CA SER A 46 13.03 -16.71 7.51
C SER A 46 12.74 -15.94 6.22
N LYS A 47 12.62 -16.65 5.08
CA LYS A 47 12.22 -16.05 3.79
C LYS A 47 10.88 -15.33 3.87
N VAL A 48 9.95 -15.80 4.69
CA VAL A 48 8.66 -15.16 4.92
C VAL A 48 8.87 -13.76 5.48
N ALA A 49 9.72 -13.63 6.53
CA ALA A 49 10.05 -12.35 7.13
C ALA A 49 10.76 -11.41 6.13
N LEU A 50 11.65 -11.94 5.28
CA LEU A 50 12.30 -11.18 4.21
C LEU A 50 11.26 -10.59 3.24
N PHE A 51 10.39 -11.42 2.69
CA PHE A 51 9.41 -10.98 1.71
C PHE A 51 8.40 -9.98 2.30
N PHE A 52 7.85 -10.25 3.49
CA PHE A 52 6.92 -9.32 4.13
C PHE A 52 7.63 -8.03 4.57
N GLY A 53 8.81 -8.10 5.15
CA GLY A 53 9.57 -6.92 5.59
C GLY A 53 9.91 -6.00 4.41
N THR A 54 10.43 -6.57 3.32
CA THR A 54 10.72 -5.80 2.10
C THR A 54 9.43 -5.23 1.51
N SER A 55 8.34 -6.01 1.47
CA SER A 55 7.06 -5.53 0.93
C SER A 55 6.56 -4.30 1.68
N VAL A 56 6.53 -4.35 3.00
CA VAL A 56 6.02 -3.23 3.82
C VAL A 56 6.91 -1.99 3.69
N LEU A 57 8.23 -2.14 3.58
CA LEU A 57 9.13 -1.00 3.31
C LEU A 57 8.86 -0.36 1.95
N LEU A 58 8.66 -1.15 0.90
CA LEU A 58 8.31 -0.60 -0.42
C LEU A 58 7.00 0.18 -0.38
N TYR A 59 6.04 -0.29 0.41
CA TYR A 59 4.77 0.38 0.60
C TYR A 59 4.93 1.71 1.35
N ALA A 60 5.74 1.74 2.42
CA ALA A 60 6.07 2.96 3.14
C ALA A 60 6.73 4.01 2.24
N VAL A 61 7.69 3.59 1.39
CA VAL A 61 8.32 4.47 0.39
C VAL A 61 7.30 4.98 -0.62
N ALA A 62 6.40 4.12 -1.11
CA ALA A 62 5.33 4.53 -2.03
C ALA A 62 4.40 5.59 -1.43
N HIS A 63 4.09 5.48 -0.14
CA HIS A 63 3.30 6.48 0.58
C HIS A 63 4.05 7.79 0.78
N THR A 64 5.33 7.72 1.10
CA THR A 64 6.18 8.92 1.21
C THR A 64 6.22 9.67 -0.12
N ILE A 65 6.43 8.97 -1.25
CA ILE A 65 6.36 9.58 -2.59
C ILE A 65 4.99 10.21 -2.85
N GLY A 66 3.90 9.51 -2.52
CA GLY A 66 2.54 9.99 -2.71
C GLY A 66 2.20 11.22 -1.87
N GLY A 67 2.58 11.21 -0.61
CA GLY A 67 2.30 12.27 0.36
C GLY A 67 3.18 13.52 0.21
N THR A 68 4.40 13.36 -0.28
CA THR A 68 5.37 14.47 -0.44
C THR A 68 5.50 14.90 -1.90
N LEU A 69 6.23 14.15 -2.72
CA LEU A 69 6.61 14.57 -4.07
C LEU A 69 5.39 14.80 -4.96
N LEU A 70 4.48 13.83 -5.03
CA LEU A 70 3.28 13.97 -5.86
C LEU A 70 2.34 15.06 -5.34
N SER A 71 2.23 15.24 -4.03
CA SER A 71 1.42 16.32 -3.45
C SER A 71 2.00 17.69 -3.79
N THR A 72 3.34 17.85 -3.72
CA THR A 72 4.03 19.08 -4.11
C THR A 72 3.79 19.42 -5.58
N ILE A 73 3.95 18.45 -6.49
CA ILE A 73 3.69 18.69 -7.92
C ILE A 73 2.23 19.08 -8.14
N LYS A 74 1.27 18.39 -7.55
CA LYS A 74 -0.15 18.73 -7.67
C LYS A 74 -0.46 20.12 -7.17
N SER A 75 0.15 20.58 -6.08
CA SER A 75 -0.04 21.91 -5.52
C SER A 75 0.47 23.02 -6.44
N GLN A 76 1.55 22.79 -7.18
CA GLN A 76 2.07 23.75 -8.18
C GLN A 76 1.05 24.05 -9.29
N TYR A 77 0.17 23.10 -9.56
CA TYR A 77 -0.93 23.23 -10.54
C TYR A 77 -2.30 23.48 -9.90
N ASN A 78 -2.34 23.91 -8.63
CA ASN A 78 -3.58 24.10 -7.87
C ASN A 78 -4.53 22.88 -7.92
N TYR A 79 -3.94 21.67 -7.93
CA TYR A 79 -4.66 20.39 -8.05
C TYR A 79 -5.50 20.23 -9.34
N ASP A 80 -5.23 21.02 -10.36
CA ASP A 80 -5.85 20.87 -11.68
C ASP A 80 -5.34 19.60 -12.37
N VAL A 81 -6.19 18.58 -12.40
CA VAL A 81 -5.86 17.25 -12.96
C VAL A 81 -5.41 17.33 -14.41
N THR A 82 -6.03 18.21 -15.21
CA THR A 82 -5.73 18.30 -16.65
C THR A 82 -4.31 18.82 -16.91
N LYS A 83 -3.76 19.57 -15.97
CA LYS A 83 -2.42 20.14 -16.05
C LYS A 83 -1.36 19.21 -15.48
N PHE A 84 -1.49 18.80 -14.21
CA PHE A 84 -0.42 18.04 -13.57
C PHE A 84 -0.24 16.62 -14.15
N VAL A 85 -1.28 15.98 -14.71
CA VAL A 85 -1.13 14.66 -15.35
C VAL A 85 -0.21 14.66 -16.57
N ASN A 86 0.03 15.83 -17.15
CA ASN A 86 0.93 15.98 -18.28
C ASN A 86 2.37 16.36 -17.88
N ASP A 87 2.60 16.69 -16.61
CA ASP A 87 3.94 16.98 -16.08
C ASP A 87 4.82 15.71 -16.11
N PRO A 88 6.02 15.76 -16.74
CA PRO A 88 6.92 14.62 -16.81
C PRO A 88 7.35 14.08 -15.44
N ASN A 89 7.59 14.98 -14.45
CA ASN A 89 7.96 14.58 -13.10
C ASN A 89 6.80 13.88 -12.40
N TYR A 90 5.56 14.40 -12.59
CA TYR A 90 4.37 13.72 -12.08
C TYR A 90 4.26 12.30 -12.63
N LYS A 91 4.41 12.12 -13.95
CA LYS A 91 4.35 10.81 -14.59
C LYS A 91 5.43 9.87 -14.07
N ALA A 92 6.65 10.35 -13.92
CA ALA A 92 7.76 9.55 -13.40
C ALA A 92 7.52 9.10 -11.95
N PHE A 93 7.17 10.01 -11.04
CA PHE A 93 6.92 9.67 -9.64
C PHE A 93 5.65 8.84 -9.44
N GLU A 94 4.58 9.08 -10.20
CA GLU A 94 3.38 8.24 -10.16
C GLU A 94 3.66 6.83 -10.67
N SER A 95 4.49 6.69 -11.71
CA SER A 95 4.94 5.38 -12.21
C SER A 95 5.77 4.64 -11.17
N LEU A 96 6.74 5.31 -10.54
CA LEU A 96 7.55 4.75 -9.46
C LEU A 96 6.65 4.31 -8.29
N ARG A 97 5.73 5.16 -7.86
CA ARG A 97 4.78 4.83 -6.79
C ARG A 97 3.94 3.60 -7.14
N ASN A 98 3.42 3.52 -8.37
CA ASN A 98 2.64 2.36 -8.81
C ASN A 98 3.49 1.09 -8.85
N PHE A 99 4.74 1.17 -9.29
CA PHE A 99 5.67 0.05 -9.23
C PHE A 99 5.89 -0.43 -7.79
N LEU A 100 6.16 0.47 -6.86
CA LEU A 100 6.38 0.14 -5.45
C LEU A 100 5.13 -0.48 -4.80
N VAL A 101 3.93 0.05 -5.08
CA VAL A 101 2.66 -0.52 -4.59
C VAL A 101 2.40 -1.89 -5.19
N GLY A 102 2.68 -2.09 -6.47
CA GLY A 102 2.57 -3.41 -7.11
C GLY A 102 3.56 -4.40 -6.52
N ALA A 103 4.82 -4.00 -6.35
CA ALA A 103 5.88 -4.82 -5.77
C ALA A 103 5.60 -5.18 -4.30
N PHE A 104 5.04 -4.25 -3.51
CA PHE A 104 4.54 -4.53 -2.15
C PHE A 104 3.61 -5.75 -2.16
N MET A 105 2.55 -5.71 -2.95
CA MET A 105 1.59 -6.82 -2.99
C MET A 105 2.22 -8.10 -3.53
N GLY A 106 3.06 -8.00 -4.56
CA GLY A 106 3.77 -9.15 -5.14
C GLY A 106 4.67 -9.86 -4.13
N LEU A 107 5.49 -9.10 -3.39
CA LEU A 107 6.36 -9.67 -2.36
C LEU A 107 5.56 -10.22 -1.17
N ALA A 108 4.49 -9.55 -0.73
CA ALA A 108 3.63 -10.08 0.32
C ALA A 108 3.01 -11.43 -0.09
N LEU A 109 2.53 -11.57 -1.33
CA LEU A 109 2.03 -12.82 -1.87
C LEU A 109 3.11 -13.90 -2.02
N LEU A 110 4.35 -13.53 -2.37
CA LEU A 110 5.48 -14.46 -2.36
C LEU A 110 5.78 -14.95 -0.94
N GLY A 111 5.71 -14.09 0.07
CA GLY A 111 5.81 -14.48 1.46
C GLY A 111 4.74 -15.49 1.88
N ILE A 112 3.49 -15.27 1.47
CA ILE A 112 2.39 -16.24 1.67
C ILE A 112 2.65 -17.55 0.94
N SER A 113 3.19 -17.50 -0.28
CA SER A 113 3.54 -18.70 -1.02
C SER A 113 4.62 -19.53 -0.32
N GLU A 114 5.67 -18.88 0.24
CA GLU A 114 6.68 -19.59 1.05
C GLU A 114 6.03 -20.23 2.28
N LEU A 115 5.15 -19.51 2.98
CA LEU A 115 4.44 -20.02 4.14
C LEU A 115 3.57 -21.24 3.80
N LEU A 116 2.82 -21.19 2.69
CA LEU A 116 2.04 -22.33 2.18
C LEU A 116 2.93 -23.51 1.81
N GLN A 117 4.12 -23.27 1.29
CA GLN A 117 5.05 -24.32 0.93
C GLN A 117 5.59 -25.05 2.17
N VAL A 118 5.98 -24.30 3.21
CA VAL A 118 6.47 -24.86 4.48
C VAL A 118 5.36 -25.64 5.21
N THR A 119 4.11 -25.23 5.07
CA THR A 119 2.95 -25.95 5.65
C THR A 119 2.43 -27.11 4.79
N GLY A 120 3.19 -27.53 3.76
CA GLY A 120 2.86 -28.69 2.92
C GLY A 120 1.81 -28.42 1.83
N GLN A 121 1.36 -27.17 1.64
CA GLN A 121 0.34 -26.79 0.66
C GLN A 121 0.95 -26.35 -0.69
N SER A 122 1.86 -27.16 -1.25
CA SER A 122 2.67 -26.81 -2.43
C SER A 122 1.86 -26.45 -3.67
N SER A 123 0.71 -27.09 -3.91
CA SER A 123 -0.17 -26.75 -5.04
C SER A 123 -0.73 -25.32 -4.90
N ARG A 124 -1.23 -24.96 -3.73
CA ARG A 124 -1.72 -23.59 -3.45
C ARG A 124 -0.61 -22.57 -3.54
N ALA A 125 0.59 -22.89 -3.04
CA ALA A 125 1.76 -22.04 -3.15
C ALA A 125 2.10 -21.66 -4.59
N LYS A 126 2.05 -22.63 -5.53
CA LYS A 126 2.27 -22.39 -6.96
C LYS A 126 1.27 -21.39 -7.55
N TRP A 127 -0.01 -21.55 -7.22
CA TRP A 127 -1.06 -20.64 -7.71
C TRP A 127 -0.90 -19.22 -7.15
N VAL A 128 -0.53 -19.07 -5.88
CA VAL A 128 -0.26 -17.77 -5.28
C VAL A 128 0.96 -17.10 -5.94
N ARG A 129 2.02 -17.84 -6.25
CA ARG A 129 3.18 -17.31 -7.00
C ARG A 129 2.80 -16.86 -8.40
N LEU A 130 2.06 -17.70 -9.12
CA LEU A 130 1.60 -17.33 -10.46
C LEU A 130 0.75 -16.06 -10.42
N TYR A 131 -0.17 -15.98 -9.48
CA TYR A 131 -0.99 -14.80 -9.28
C TYR A 131 -0.16 -13.56 -8.89
N ALA A 132 0.85 -13.70 -8.03
CA ALA A 132 1.75 -12.62 -7.64
C ALA A 132 2.45 -11.99 -8.85
N VAL A 133 2.96 -12.82 -9.77
CA VAL A 133 3.69 -12.35 -10.96
C VAL A 133 2.73 -11.85 -12.03
N ALA A 134 1.74 -12.64 -12.43
CA ALA A 134 0.80 -12.27 -13.48
C ALA A 134 -0.05 -11.04 -13.10
N GLY A 135 -0.51 -10.99 -11.84
CA GLY A 135 -1.25 -9.87 -11.31
C GLY A 135 -0.41 -8.59 -11.24
N LEU A 136 0.87 -8.68 -10.86
CA LEU A 136 1.79 -7.54 -10.88
C LEU A 136 1.94 -6.98 -12.30
N ILE A 137 2.15 -7.85 -13.30
CA ILE A 137 2.28 -7.43 -14.70
C ILE A 137 0.98 -6.74 -15.16
N ALA A 138 -0.18 -7.34 -14.91
CA ALA A 138 -1.47 -6.76 -15.27
C ALA A 138 -1.71 -5.41 -14.56
N PHE A 139 -1.41 -5.33 -13.26
CA PHE A 139 -1.50 -4.10 -12.47
C PHE A 139 -0.65 -2.98 -13.08
N LEU A 140 0.62 -3.27 -13.35
CA LEU A 140 1.54 -2.27 -13.90
C LEU A 140 1.12 -1.86 -15.32
N ALA A 141 0.72 -2.79 -16.16
CA ALA A 141 0.26 -2.48 -17.53
C ALA A 141 -0.94 -1.51 -17.50
N LEU A 142 -1.95 -1.78 -16.68
CA LEU A 142 -3.13 -0.92 -16.55
C LEU A 142 -2.77 0.46 -15.97
N ARG A 143 -1.92 0.51 -14.95
CA ARG A 143 -1.50 1.76 -14.31
C ARG A 143 -0.63 2.63 -15.22
N LEU A 144 0.36 2.05 -15.86
CA LEU A 144 1.25 2.76 -16.78
C LEU A 144 0.49 3.24 -18.03
N TYR A 145 -0.44 2.44 -18.55
CA TYR A 145 -1.33 2.90 -19.61
C TYR A 145 -2.12 4.15 -19.21
N CYS A 146 -2.66 4.20 -17.99
CA CYS A 146 -3.37 5.40 -17.50
C CYS A 146 -2.46 6.62 -17.35
N VAL A 147 -1.20 6.43 -16.94
CA VAL A 147 -0.24 7.53 -16.71
C VAL A 147 0.36 8.05 -18.03
N TRP A 148 0.82 7.13 -18.89
CA TRP A 148 1.57 7.49 -20.11
C TRP A 148 0.73 7.46 -21.38
N GLY A 149 -0.20 6.52 -21.51
CA GLY A 149 -1.02 6.35 -22.70
C GLY A 149 -2.14 7.41 -22.80
N VAL A 150 -3.01 7.45 -21.80
CA VAL A 150 -4.18 8.35 -21.80
C VAL A 150 -3.99 9.60 -20.94
N SER A 151 -2.90 9.68 -20.17
CA SER A 151 -2.64 10.79 -19.21
C SER A 151 -3.85 11.11 -18.33
N ASN A 152 -4.54 10.07 -17.84
CA ASN A 152 -5.76 10.20 -17.06
C ASN A 152 -5.81 9.23 -15.88
N VAL A 153 -5.47 9.71 -14.69
CA VAL A 153 -5.52 8.92 -13.44
C VAL A 153 -6.95 8.68 -12.93
N LYS A 154 -7.96 9.28 -13.56
CA LYS A 154 -9.38 8.97 -13.29
C LYS A 154 -9.95 7.94 -14.27
N HIS A 155 -9.14 7.44 -15.20
CA HIS A 155 -9.58 6.43 -16.15
C HIS A 155 -10.03 5.15 -15.43
N PRO A 156 -11.11 4.46 -15.87
CA PRO A 156 -11.61 3.25 -15.21
C PRO A 156 -10.55 2.16 -14.99
N PHE A 157 -9.59 2.02 -15.89
CA PHE A 157 -8.48 1.06 -15.76
C PHE A 157 -7.58 1.34 -14.57
N PHE A 158 -7.51 2.59 -14.11
CA PHE A 158 -6.76 2.93 -12.90
C PHE A 158 -7.38 2.30 -11.66
N SER A 159 -8.70 2.26 -11.55
CA SER A 159 -9.43 1.55 -10.50
C SER A 159 -9.45 0.04 -10.75
N LEU A 160 -9.64 -0.39 -12.00
CA LEU A 160 -9.64 -1.81 -12.38
C LEU A 160 -8.35 -2.52 -11.92
N ALA A 161 -7.20 -1.86 -12.02
CA ALA A 161 -5.93 -2.40 -11.53
C ALA A 161 -5.97 -2.77 -10.04
N GLN A 162 -6.67 -2.00 -9.20
CA GLN A 162 -6.87 -2.33 -7.78
C GLN A 162 -7.77 -3.55 -7.60
N TRP A 163 -8.88 -3.61 -8.36
CA TRP A 163 -9.84 -4.71 -8.31
C TRP A 163 -9.26 -6.04 -8.79
N VAL A 164 -8.34 -6.00 -9.75
CA VAL A 164 -7.73 -7.21 -10.32
C VAL A 164 -6.57 -7.72 -9.46
N TYR A 165 -5.87 -6.85 -8.76
CA TYR A 165 -4.63 -7.24 -8.09
C TYR A 165 -4.59 -6.95 -6.59
N LEU A 166 -4.76 -5.69 -6.17
CA LEU A 166 -4.53 -5.32 -4.76
C LEU A 166 -5.60 -5.90 -3.83
N ILE A 167 -6.86 -5.83 -4.21
CA ILE A 167 -7.97 -6.31 -3.38
C ILE A 167 -7.93 -7.85 -3.27
N PRO A 168 -7.89 -8.62 -4.37
CA PRO A 168 -7.80 -10.07 -4.26
C PRO A 168 -6.51 -10.54 -3.60
N GLY A 169 -5.37 -9.86 -3.84
CA GLY A 169 -4.11 -10.15 -3.16
C GLY A 169 -4.23 -10.01 -1.65
N SER A 170 -4.81 -8.92 -1.16
CA SER A 170 -5.07 -8.71 0.27
C SER A 170 -6.02 -9.75 0.85
N LEU A 171 -7.06 -10.14 0.11
CA LEU A 171 -7.98 -11.20 0.54
C LEU A 171 -7.28 -12.56 0.62
N ILE A 172 -6.40 -12.91 -0.33
CA ILE A 172 -5.61 -14.14 -0.27
C ILE A 172 -4.76 -14.16 1.01
N ILE A 173 -4.06 -13.07 1.32
CA ILE A 173 -3.25 -12.95 2.55
C ILE A 173 -4.13 -13.12 3.80
N ALA A 174 -5.28 -12.42 3.85
CA ALA A 174 -6.22 -12.51 4.95
C ALA A 174 -6.77 -13.93 5.15
N ILE A 175 -7.23 -14.57 4.08
CA ILE A 175 -7.81 -15.93 4.13
C ILE A 175 -6.77 -16.94 4.58
N VAL A 176 -5.56 -16.88 4.03
CA VAL A 176 -4.47 -17.80 4.42
C VAL A 176 -4.11 -17.57 5.90
N GLY A 177 -3.96 -16.32 6.33
CA GLY A 177 -3.66 -16.00 7.72
C GLY A 177 -4.75 -16.48 8.69
N LEU A 178 -6.04 -16.27 8.38
CA LEU A 178 -7.15 -16.78 9.18
C LEU A 178 -7.19 -18.31 9.21
N THR A 179 -6.88 -18.97 8.10
CA THR A 179 -6.80 -20.43 8.04
C THR A 179 -5.69 -20.96 8.94
N LEU A 180 -4.50 -20.36 8.86
CA LEU A 180 -3.36 -20.72 9.70
C LEU A 180 -3.64 -20.49 11.18
N TYR A 181 -4.30 -19.39 11.53
CA TYR A 181 -4.73 -19.14 12.91
C TYR A 181 -5.65 -20.23 13.42
N LYS A 182 -6.66 -20.66 12.63
CA LYS A 182 -7.55 -21.78 13.00
C LYS A 182 -6.83 -23.12 13.14
N MET A 183 -5.71 -23.29 12.47
CA MET A 183 -4.86 -24.49 12.58
C MET A 183 -3.88 -24.46 13.76
N GLY A 184 -4.05 -23.55 14.71
CA GLY A 184 -3.21 -23.43 15.90
C GLY A 184 -2.12 -22.35 15.78
N GLY A 185 -2.25 -21.43 14.83
CA GLY A 185 -1.35 -20.29 14.70
C GLY A 185 -1.46 -19.29 15.84
N THR A 186 -0.49 -18.38 15.91
CA THR A 186 -0.39 -17.37 16.97
C THR A 186 -1.45 -16.26 16.83
N GLN A 187 -1.69 -15.51 17.90
CA GLN A 187 -2.49 -14.28 17.84
C GLN A 187 -1.93 -13.26 16.83
N GLY A 188 -0.59 -13.27 16.65
CA GLY A 188 0.08 -12.45 15.65
C GLY A 188 -0.42 -12.74 14.23
N THR A 189 -0.57 -14.01 13.87
CA THR A 189 -1.13 -14.44 12.59
C THR A 189 -2.55 -13.92 12.36
N LEU A 190 -3.39 -13.94 13.40
CA LEU A 190 -4.75 -13.38 13.34
C LEU A 190 -4.73 -11.87 13.08
N LEU A 191 -3.91 -11.13 13.82
CA LEU A 191 -3.84 -9.67 13.69
C LEU A 191 -3.33 -9.24 12.31
N ILE A 192 -2.35 -9.94 11.75
CA ILE A 192 -1.87 -9.71 10.38
C ILE A 192 -3.00 -9.98 9.38
N ALA A 193 -3.73 -11.08 9.53
CA ALA A 193 -4.85 -11.41 8.66
C ALA A 193 -5.95 -10.34 8.69
N LEU A 194 -6.31 -9.84 9.88
CA LEU A 194 -7.29 -8.77 10.05
C LEU A 194 -6.81 -7.45 9.45
N SER A 195 -5.52 -7.12 9.56
CA SER A 195 -4.93 -5.96 8.89
C SER A 195 -5.17 -6.00 7.38
N PHE A 196 -4.82 -7.10 6.72
CA PHE A 196 -5.02 -7.24 5.28
C PHE A 196 -6.50 -7.32 4.89
N LEU A 197 -7.36 -7.85 5.74
CA LEU A 197 -8.81 -7.82 5.52
C LEU A 197 -9.36 -6.39 5.52
N ILE A 198 -8.98 -5.58 6.50
CA ILE A 198 -9.33 -4.15 6.56
C ILE A 198 -8.78 -3.45 5.31
N TYR A 199 -7.54 -3.71 4.94
CA TYR A 199 -6.92 -3.12 3.75
C TYR A 199 -7.71 -3.46 2.47
N ALA A 200 -8.14 -4.71 2.30
CA ALA A 200 -8.98 -5.11 1.17
C ALA A 200 -10.31 -4.36 1.10
N VAL A 201 -10.94 -4.09 2.26
CA VAL A 201 -12.21 -3.37 2.35
C VAL A 201 -12.05 -1.87 2.07
N ILE A 202 -10.99 -1.24 2.59
CA ILE A 202 -10.81 0.22 2.46
C ILE A 202 -10.31 0.65 1.08
N LEU A 203 -9.61 -0.22 0.34
CA LEU A 203 -9.08 0.11 -0.99
C LEU A 203 -10.16 0.64 -1.96
N PRO A 204 -11.30 -0.04 -2.16
CA PRO A 204 -12.35 0.46 -3.06
C PRO A 204 -13.03 1.73 -2.52
N LEU A 205 -13.10 1.90 -1.20
CA LEU A 205 -13.77 3.03 -0.56
C LEU A 205 -13.01 4.35 -0.75
N TYR A 206 -11.70 4.30 -0.97
CA TYR A 206 -10.90 5.51 -1.20
C TYR A 206 -11.43 6.35 -2.36
N ALA A 207 -11.73 5.72 -3.49
CA ALA A 207 -12.23 6.42 -4.67
C ALA A 207 -13.62 7.04 -4.43
N ALA A 208 -14.47 6.33 -3.70
CA ALA A 208 -15.83 6.78 -3.38
C ALA A 208 -15.84 7.91 -2.32
N TRP A 209 -14.89 7.89 -1.39
CA TRP A 209 -14.86 8.84 -0.26
C TRP A 209 -13.94 10.03 -0.47
N LYS A 210 -13.17 10.03 -1.57
CA LYS A 210 -12.30 11.14 -1.93
C LYS A 210 -13.09 12.44 -2.13
N GLY A 211 -12.70 13.49 -1.39
CA GLY A 211 -13.38 14.80 -1.41
C GLY A 211 -14.59 14.89 -0.48
N THR A 212 -14.88 13.86 0.32
CA THR A 212 -15.92 13.89 1.35
C THR A 212 -15.31 13.83 2.76
N GLN A 213 -16.10 14.12 3.79
CA GLN A 213 -15.68 13.97 5.19
C GLN A 213 -15.35 12.50 5.56
N LEU A 214 -15.88 11.53 4.80
CA LEU A 214 -15.61 10.10 4.99
C LEU A 214 -14.15 9.74 4.67
N LEU A 215 -13.42 10.59 3.98
CA LEU A 215 -11.99 10.41 3.77
C LEU A 215 -11.22 10.32 5.10
N ASN A 216 -11.64 11.04 6.14
CA ASN A 216 -11.05 10.94 7.47
C ASN A 216 -11.25 9.55 8.08
N VAL A 217 -12.43 8.95 7.86
CA VAL A 217 -12.70 7.57 8.30
C VAL A 217 -11.79 6.58 7.57
N TRP A 218 -11.57 6.79 6.26
CA TRP A 218 -10.65 5.97 5.49
C TRP A 218 -9.22 5.98 6.07
N TYR A 219 -8.69 7.18 6.38
CA TYR A 219 -7.35 7.30 7.01
C TYR A 219 -7.31 6.67 8.40
N GLY A 220 -8.39 6.80 9.19
CA GLY A 220 -8.50 6.15 10.49
C GLY A 220 -8.48 4.62 10.38
N LEU A 221 -9.26 4.04 9.47
CA LEU A 221 -9.28 2.60 9.22
C LEU A 221 -7.94 2.08 8.72
N ARG A 222 -7.24 2.86 7.88
CA ARG A 222 -5.91 2.52 7.43
C ARG A 222 -4.92 2.48 8.60
N MET A 223 -4.91 3.50 9.46
CA MET A 223 -4.06 3.53 10.64
C MET A 223 -4.34 2.34 11.57
N ILE A 224 -5.62 1.93 11.73
CA ILE A 224 -5.98 0.72 12.47
C ILE A 224 -5.38 -0.53 11.80
N SER A 225 -5.44 -0.63 10.47
CA SER A 225 -4.81 -1.73 9.72
C SER A 225 -3.30 -1.79 10.00
N ASP A 226 -2.59 -0.66 9.94
CA ASP A 226 -1.15 -0.59 10.17
C ASP A 226 -0.78 -0.92 11.63
N LEU A 227 -1.59 -0.48 12.61
CA LEU A 227 -1.44 -0.86 14.02
C LEU A 227 -1.65 -2.35 14.25
N LEU A 228 -2.67 -2.96 13.62
CA LEU A 228 -2.88 -4.41 13.69
C LEU A 228 -1.72 -5.17 13.08
N LEU A 229 -1.16 -4.68 11.99
CA LEU A 229 0.03 -5.28 11.36
C LEU A 229 1.23 -5.23 12.31
N LEU A 230 1.49 -4.07 12.93
CA LEU A 230 2.57 -3.91 13.92
C LEU A 230 2.38 -4.85 15.11
N LEU A 231 1.19 -4.84 15.74
CA LEU A 231 0.90 -5.71 16.88
C LEU A 231 0.97 -7.18 16.50
N GLY A 232 0.56 -7.51 15.27
CA GLY A 232 0.66 -8.86 14.73
C GLY A 232 2.12 -9.33 14.63
N VAL A 233 2.98 -8.49 14.07
CA VAL A 233 4.42 -8.80 13.92
C VAL A 233 5.12 -8.92 15.29
N LEU A 234 4.75 -8.09 16.26
CA LEU A 234 5.30 -8.17 17.62
C LEU A 234 4.86 -9.41 18.42
N ARG A 235 3.83 -10.13 17.94
CA ARG A 235 3.27 -11.33 18.59
C ARG A 235 3.48 -12.62 17.79
N LEU A 236 4.26 -12.58 16.72
CA LEU A 236 4.74 -13.77 16.01
C LEU A 236 5.79 -14.49 16.83
#